data_edc4cbbcd77d0233e4da7d621e7fe7c7
#
_entry.id   edc4cbbcd77d0233e4da7d621e7fe7c7
#
_cell.length_a   1.000
_cell.length_b   1.000
_cell.length_c   1.000
_cell.angle_alpha   90.00
_cell.angle_beta   90.00
_cell.angle_gamma   90.00
#
_symmetry.space_group_name_H-M   'P 1'
#
loop_
_entity.id
_entity.type
_entity.pdbx_description
1 polymer ?
#
loop_
_entity_poly.entity_id
_entity_poly.type
_entity_poly.pdbx_seq_one_letter_code
_entity_poly.pdbx_strand_id
1 'polypeptide(L)'
;MKMKMIKQIIKKTTPALLALSLLLAACQSDPEVGSTLYPTPAENYDAKAYINTNTPKGNNFSLRVFQTPAGPIVPNDTAVFYVKLNKPVAQDVKVTVKEAPSAAVKKDGAVVMDAGSIHILNATVTIAKGEMRSAAPVKVVIKKGKSIDQLAAGGKNGVTAVMIESAEGASVGTNYNKVQINADVRSTNIVPNGKMDGLTEILGSSFGLYDTYNRSLSQLVDGDMETYYSIYLRRNPKLIFTFGSGVSVAGITIYPTTYGSYSEYFLTQARVETSDDWSTWTDQGTITLSGVDEPTPLHIRFYNPVTALYLRVIPLKTYTGGYMAIGEVKVYQ
;
A
#
# COMPACT_ATOMS: atom_id res chain seq x y z
N MET A 1 28.55 73.63 -47.50
CA MET A 1 28.64 72.76 -46.26
C MET A 1 27.42 71.82 -46.00
N LYS A 2 26.25 72.17 -46.44
CA LYS A 2 25.01 71.32 -46.19
C LYS A 2 24.92 70.01 -47.02
N MET A 3 25.48 69.97 -48.22
CA MET A 3 25.36 68.80 -49.11
C MET A 3 26.30 67.64 -48.77
N LYS A 4 27.43 67.86 -48.08
CA LYS A 4 28.34 66.79 -47.61
C LYS A 4 27.80 66.05 -46.37
N MET A 5 27.03 66.75 -45.52
CA MET A 5 26.43 66.17 -44.33
C MET A 5 25.28 65.23 -44.69
N ILE A 6 24.48 65.54 -45.69
CA ILE A 6 23.36 64.69 -46.12
C ILE A 6 23.87 63.39 -46.75
N LYS A 7 24.96 63.38 -47.50
CA LYS A 7 25.57 62.16 -48.06
C LYS A 7 26.21 61.25 -47.01
N GLN A 8 26.66 61.79 -45.88
CA GLN A 8 27.21 61.01 -44.80
C GLN A 8 26.11 60.38 -43.94
N ILE A 9 24.94 61.01 -43.78
CA ILE A 9 23.79 60.47 -43.06
C ILE A 9 23.18 59.33 -43.86
N ILE A 10 23.04 59.47 -45.18
CA ILE A 10 22.50 58.41 -46.05
C ILE A 10 23.39 57.14 -46.08
N LYS A 11 24.74 57.32 -46.06
CA LYS A 11 25.69 56.20 -46.05
C LYS A 11 25.75 55.41 -44.71
N LYS A 12 25.35 56.02 -43.59
CA LYS A 12 25.37 55.38 -42.29
C LYS A 12 24.02 54.77 -41.86
N THR A 13 22.92 55.20 -42.48
CA THR A 13 21.59 54.75 -42.15
C THR A 13 21.10 53.58 -43.04
N THR A 14 21.63 53.41 -44.24
CA THR A 14 21.23 52.34 -45.17
C THR A 14 21.52 50.94 -44.66
N PRO A 15 22.68 50.64 -44.04
CA PRO A 15 22.89 49.29 -43.52
C PRO A 15 22.04 49.00 -42.27
N ALA A 16 21.69 49.98 -41.44
CA ALA A 16 20.86 49.81 -40.27
C ALA A 16 19.38 49.63 -40.64
N LEU A 17 18.87 50.26 -41.67
CA LEU A 17 17.52 50.02 -42.17
C LEU A 17 17.39 48.65 -42.88
N LEU A 18 18.43 48.21 -43.60
CA LEU A 18 18.44 46.89 -44.23
C LEU A 18 18.52 45.75 -43.15
N ALA A 19 19.29 45.95 -42.08
CA ALA A 19 19.36 45.02 -40.97
C ALA A 19 18.04 44.96 -40.18
N LEU A 20 17.35 46.10 -40.04
CA LEU A 20 16.05 46.15 -39.37
C LEU A 20 14.93 45.50 -40.19
N SER A 21 14.97 45.62 -41.53
CA SER A 21 14.01 44.94 -42.42
C SER A 21 14.24 43.42 -42.50
N LEU A 22 15.48 42.96 -42.34
CA LEU A 22 15.82 41.53 -42.25
C LEU A 22 15.41 40.94 -40.92
N LEU A 23 15.44 41.71 -39.83
CA LEU A 23 14.94 41.26 -38.52
C LEU A 23 13.39 41.21 -38.48
N LEU A 24 12.69 42.05 -39.22
CA LEU A 24 11.24 41.99 -39.32
C LEU A 24 10.76 40.86 -40.25
N ALA A 25 11.57 40.43 -41.22
CA ALA A 25 11.23 39.29 -42.07
C ALA A 25 11.50 37.94 -41.39
N ALA A 26 12.34 37.91 -40.34
CA ALA A 26 12.57 36.70 -39.53
C ALA A 26 11.46 36.40 -38.51
N CYS A 27 10.55 37.38 -38.28
CA CYS A 27 9.37 37.16 -37.38
C CYS A 27 8.08 36.84 -38.17
N GLN A 28 8.13 36.52 -39.45
CA GLN A 28 6.93 36.24 -40.25
C GLN A 28 6.65 34.76 -40.51
N SER A 29 7.28 33.90 -39.77
CA SER A 29 6.83 32.51 -39.71
C SER A 29 6.81 32.05 -38.25
N ASP A 30 5.90 32.63 -37.46
CA ASP A 30 5.33 31.78 -36.43
C ASP A 30 4.73 30.59 -37.19
N PRO A 31 5.23 29.36 -36.97
CA PRO A 31 4.53 28.21 -37.46
C PRO A 31 3.12 28.36 -36.90
N GLU A 32 2.10 28.39 -37.75
CA GLU A 32 0.71 28.31 -37.30
C GLU A 32 0.66 27.33 -36.17
N VAL A 33 0.19 27.76 -35.01
CA VAL A 33 0.03 26.89 -33.86
C VAL A 33 -0.79 25.73 -34.33
N GLY A 34 -0.14 24.54 -34.51
CA GLY A 34 -0.77 23.32 -35.01
C GLY A 34 -0.27 22.80 -36.36
N SER A 35 0.60 23.48 -37.12
CA SER A 35 0.91 23.03 -38.49
C SER A 35 2.14 22.14 -38.67
N THR A 36 3.12 22.15 -37.76
CA THR A 36 4.31 21.27 -37.89
C THR A 36 4.86 20.70 -36.59
N LEU A 37 4.53 21.26 -35.44
CA LEU A 37 4.93 20.77 -34.14
C LEU A 37 3.85 19.92 -33.43
N TYR A 38 2.62 20.07 -33.91
CA TYR A 38 1.49 19.27 -33.44
C TYR A 38 0.91 18.50 -34.63
N PRO A 39 0.50 17.26 -34.42
CA PRO A 39 -0.12 16.47 -35.47
C PRO A 39 -1.32 17.24 -36.01
N THR A 40 -1.38 17.39 -37.33
CA THR A 40 -2.52 17.99 -38.00
C THR A 40 -3.78 17.18 -37.64
N PRO A 41 -4.99 17.80 -37.65
CA PRO A 41 -6.26 17.05 -37.44
C PRO A 41 -6.44 15.83 -38.34
N ALA A 42 -5.65 15.74 -39.44
CA ALA A 42 -5.63 14.61 -40.35
C ALA A 42 -4.67 13.48 -39.90
N GLU A 43 -3.77 13.69 -38.94
CA GLU A 43 -3.02 12.60 -38.34
C GLU A 43 -3.94 11.82 -37.40
N ASN A 44 -4.55 10.82 -37.98
CA ASN A 44 -5.50 9.96 -37.30
C ASN A 44 -4.72 9.00 -36.37
N TYR A 45 -4.29 9.51 -35.20
CA TYR A 45 -3.73 8.64 -34.18
C TYR A 45 -4.84 7.69 -33.72
N ASP A 46 -4.63 6.42 -33.90
CA ASP A 46 -5.54 5.39 -33.36
C ASP A 46 -5.75 5.61 -31.88
N ALA A 47 -6.99 5.46 -31.44
CA ALA A 47 -7.28 5.42 -30.02
C ALA A 47 -6.51 4.26 -29.40
N LYS A 48 -5.79 4.53 -28.30
CA LYS A 48 -4.96 3.52 -27.62
C LYS A 48 -5.50 3.23 -26.23
N ALA A 49 -5.74 1.96 -25.96
CA ALA A 49 -6.09 1.48 -24.64
C ALA A 49 -4.81 1.32 -23.79
N TYR A 50 -4.87 1.83 -22.56
CA TYR A 50 -3.74 1.78 -21.62
C TYR A 50 -4.24 1.72 -20.16
N ILE A 51 -3.33 1.41 -19.22
CA ILE A 51 -3.58 1.39 -17.79
C ILE A 51 -2.67 2.44 -17.13
N ASN A 52 -3.28 3.37 -16.42
CA ASN A 52 -2.55 4.32 -15.57
C ASN A 52 -3.30 4.48 -14.25
N THR A 53 -2.71 3.99 -13.18
CA THR A 53 -3.33 3.97 -11.84
C THR A 53 -3.19 5.30 -11.10
N ASN A 54 -2.37 6.24 -11.62
CA ASN A 54 -2.06 7.54 -11.00
C ASN A 54 -1.60 7.42 -9.54
N THR A 55 -0.98 6.29 -9.17
CA THR A 55 -0.44 6.10 -7.83
C THR A 55 1.04 6.45 -7.79
N PRO A 56 1.59 6.88 -6.64
CA PRO A 56 3.03 7.14 -6.50
C PRO A 56 3.91 5.93 -6.82
N LYS A 57 3.34 4.70 -6.73
CA LYS A 57 4.01 3.44 -7.06
C LYS A 57 3.87 3.05 -8.53
N GLY A 58 3.26 3.91 -9.37
CA GLY A 58 2.95 3.59 -10.76
C GLY A 58 1.92 2.46 -10.86
N ASN A 59 2.03 1.65 -11.92
CA ASN A 59 1.14 0.51 -12.16
C ASN A 59 1.57 -0.73 -11.35
N ASN A 60 1.82 -0.57 -10.04
CA ASN A 60 2.23 -1.65 -9.14
C ASN A 60 1.27 -1.78 -7.97
N PHE A 61 0.82 -2.99 -7.70
CA PHE A 61 0.03 -3.34 -6.52
C PHE A 61 0.78 -4.38 -5.68
N SER A 62 0.68 -4.26 -4.35
CA SER A 62 1.18 -5.26 -3.40
C SER A 62 0.01 -5.85 -2.64
N LEU A 63 -0.17 -7.16 -2.74
CA LEU A 63 -1.18 -7.95 -2.07
C LEU A 63 -0.49 -8.85 -1.05
N ARG A 64 -1.04 -8.94 0.15
CA ARG A 64 -0.41 -9.66 1.26
C ARG A 64 -0.61 -11.16 1.14
N VAL A 65 0.41 -11.89 1.56
CA VAL A 65 0.37 -13.34 1.83
C VAL A 65 1.02 -13.56 3.18
N PHE A 66 0.36 -14.25 4.10
CA PHE A 66 0.92 -14.56 5.40
C PHE A 66 1.34 -16.01 5.47
N GLN A 67 2.59 -16.28 5.81
CA GLN A 67 3.05 -17.60 6.23
C GLN A 67 2.79 -17.72 7.74
N THR A 68 1.97 -18.69 8.11
CA THR A 68 1.68 -19.03 9.50
C THR A 68 2.16 -20.43 9.83
N PRO A 69 2.29 -20.80 11.12
CA PRO A 69 2.54 -22.19 11.53
C PRO A 69 1.51 -23.20 11.03
N ALA A 70 0.27 -22.76 10.78
CA ALA A 70 -0.79 -23.59 10.21
C ALA A 70 -0.84 -23.60 8.67
N GLY A 71 0.12 -22.94 8.02
CA GLY A 71 0.21 -22.79 6.56
C GLY A 71 -0.13 -21.40 6.06
N PRO A 72 -0.06 -21.18 4.74
CA PRO A 72 -0.25 -19.86 4.18
C PRO A 72 -1.71 -19.37 4.21
N ILE A 73 -1.88 -18.10 4.52
CA ILE A 73 -3.15 -17.36 4.46
C ILE A 73 -3.03 -16.28 3.39
N VAL A 74 -4.01 -16.26 2.49
CA VAL A 74 -4.18 -15.20 1.48
C VAL A 74 -5.36 -14.35 1.91
N PRO A 75 -5.14 -13.10 2.37
CA PRO A 75 -6.21 -12.16 2.66
C PRO A 75 -7.02 -11.80 1.40
N ASN A 76 -8.21 -11.23 1.58
CA ASN A 76 -9.05 -10.74 0.49
C ASN A 76 -8.56 -9.38 -0.08
N ASP A 77 -7.24 -9.17 -0.09
CA ASP A 77 -6.67 -7.97 -0.70
C ASP A 77 -6.93 -7.98 -2.20
N THR A 78 -7.38 -6.84 -2.73
CA THR A 78 -7.76 -6.72 -4.14
C THR A 78 -7.01 -5.55 -4.78
N ALA A 79 -6.33 -5.81 -5.87
CA ALA A 79 -5.84 -4.77 -6.77
C ALA A 79 -7.00 -4.30 -7.66
N VAL A 80 -7.24 -3.00 -7.70
CA VAL A 80 -8.35 -2.40 -8.44
C VAL A 80 -7.80 -1.32 -9.36
N PHE A 81 -8.06 -1.44 -10.66
CA PHE A 81 -7.63 -0.45 -11.65
C PHE A 81 -8.61 -0.36 -12.82
N TYR A 82 -8.53 0.74 -13.56
CA TYR A 82 -9.36 1.00 -14.73
C TYR A 82 -8.50 1.00 -16.00
N VAL A 83 -9.10 0.54 -17.09
CA VAL A 83 -8.54 0.74 -18.43
C VAL A 83 -8.99 2.09 -18.96
N LYS A 84 -8.09 2.78 -19.64
CA LYS A 84 -8.31 4.13 -20.18
C LYS A 84 -8.01 4.17 -21.68
N LEU A 85 -8.58 5.17 -22.36
CA LEU A 85 -8.23 5.56 -23.72
C LEU A 85 -7.49 6.91 -23.70
N ASN A 86 -6.58 7.10 -24.64
CA ASN A 86 -5.88 8.38 -24.81
C ASN A 86 -6.75 9.46 -25.48
N LYS A 87 -7.86 9.06 -26.14
CA LYS A 87 -8.87 9.95 -26.72
C LYS A 87 -10.24 9.24 -26.75
N PRO A 88 -11.36 10.00 -26.72
CA PRO A 88 -12.70 9.42 -26.89
C PRO A 88 -12.87 8.86 -28.30
N VAL A 89 -13.73 7.86 -28.42
CA VAL A 89 -14.08 7.21 -29.69
C VAL A 89 -15.60 7.21 -29.94
N ALA A 90 -16.00 7.04 -31.20
CA ALA A 90 -17.39 7.12 -31.60
C ALA A 90 -18.20 5.82 -31.36
N GLN A 91 -17.56 4.78 -30.81
CA GLN A 91 -18.18 3.48 -30.53
C GLN A 91 -17.65 2.95 -29.21
N ASP A 92 -18.33 1.95 -28.65
CA ASP A 92 -17.84 1.26 -27.45
C ASP A 92 -16.54 0.52 -27.74
N VAL A 93 -15.62 0.53 -26.76
CA VAL A 93 -14.37 -0.23 -26.82
C VAL A 93 -14.40 -1.32 -25.77
N LYS A 94 -14.33 -2.57 -26.20
CA LYS A 94 -14.24 -3.73 -25.34
C LYS A 94 -12.79 -4.12 -25.15
N VAL A 95 -12.30 -4.07 -23.91
CA VAL A 95 -10.92 -4.39 -23.58
C VAL A 95 -10.85 -5.65 -22.75
N THR A 96 -10.01 -6.61 -23.17
CA THR A 96 -9.74 -7.83 -22.45
C THR A 96 -8.33 -7.77 -21.89
N VAL A 97 -8.18 -8.15 -20.62
CA VAL A 97 -6.90 -8.29 -19.93
C VAL A 97 -6.64 -9.74 -19.58
N LYS A 98 -5.35 -10.12 -19.51
CA LYS A 98 -4.93 -11.46 -19.09
C LYS A 98 -3.74 -11.43 -18.15
N GLU A 99 -3.58 -12.52 -17.42
CA GLU A 99 -2.34 -12.78 -16.68
C GLU A 99 -1.17 -13.00 -17.63
N ALA A 100 -0.04 -12.37 -17.33
CA ALA A 100 1.17 -12.43 -18.14
C ALA A 100 2.44 -12.50 -17.26
N PRO A 101 2.75 -13.65 -16.65
CA PRO A 101 3.91 -13.80 -15.75
C PRO A 101 5.24 -13.39 -16.40
N SER A 102 5.42 -13.70 -17.70
CA SER A 102 6.63 -13.35 -18.46
C SER A 102 6.82 -11.84 -18.64
N ALA A 103 5.76 -11.04 -18.50
CA ALA A 103 5.81 -9.58 -18.59
C ALA A 103 6.12 -8.91 -17.23
N ALA A 104 6.23 -9.69 -16.15
CA ALA A 104 6.55 -9.19 -14.81
C ALA A 104 8.01 -8.68 -14.73
N VAL A 105 8.19 -7.57 -14.01
CA VAL A 105 9.54 -7.03 -13.72
C VAL A 105 9.96 -7.50 -12.34
N LYS A 106 10.98 -8.33 -12.27
CA LYS A 106 11.53 -8.80 -11.00
C LYS A 106 12.20 -7.65 -10.25
N LYS A 107 11.90 -7.55 -8.97
CA LYS A 107 12.71 -6.84 -7.99
C LYS A 107 13.64 -7.84 -7.30
N ASP A 108 14.69 -7.35 -6.66
CA ASP A 108 15.66 -8.17 -5.95
C ASP A 108 14.98 -9.16 -4.99
N GLY A 109 15.32 -10.43 -5.12
CA GLY A 109 14.78 -11.52 -4.30
C GLY A 109 13.37 -12.01 -4.66
N ALA A 110 12.63 -11.31 -5.54
CA ALA A 110 11.29 -11.75 -5.93
C ALA A 110 11.31 -12.88 -6.96
N VAL A 111 10.35 -13.78 -6.88
CA VAL A 111 10.15 -14.92 -7.78
C VAL A 111 8.96 -14.63 -8.68
N VAL A 112 9.08 -14.93 -9.98
CA VAL A 112 7.92 -14.88 -10.88
C VAL A 112 6.95 -15.97 -10.49
N MET A 113 5.69 -15.59 -10.22
CA MET A 113 4.63 -16.52 -9.89
C MET A 113 4.22 -17.33 -11.14
N ASP A 114 3.85 -18.58 -10.93
CA ASP A 114 3.32 -19.41 -12.00
C ASP A 114 1.99 -18.86 -12.53
N ALA A 115 1.68 -19.16 -13.78
CA ALA A 115 0.37 -18.83 -14.36
C ALA A 115 -0.75 -19.48 -13.55
N GLY A 116 -1.82 -18.72 -13.30
CA GLY A 116 -2.94 -19.14 -12.48
C GLY A 116 -2.77 -18.83 -10.99
N SER A 117 -1.70 -18.12 -10.59
CA SER A 117 -1.49 -17.64 -9.21
C SER A 117 -2.35 -16.45 -8.82
N ILE A 118 -3.01 -15.84 -9.78
CA ILE A 118 -3.97 -14.75 -9.55
C ILE A 118 -5.32 -15.10 -10.19
N HIS A 119 -6.36 -14.44 -9.70
CA HIS A 119 -7.69 -14.49 -10.32
C HIS A 119 -8.11 -13.07 -10.74
N ILE A 120 -8.45 -12.89 -12.01
CA ILE A 120 -8.95 -11.64 -12.57
C ILE A 120 -10.48 -11.73 -12.59
N LEU A 121 -11.13 -10.97 -11.69
CA LEU A 121 -12.59 -11.06 -11.51
C LEU A 121 -13.37 -10.43 -12.68
N ASN A 122 -12.84 -9.37 -13.29
CA ASN A 122 -13.44 -8.68 -14.44
C ASN A 122 -12.40 -8.59 -15.55
N ALA A 123 -12.12 -9.72 -16.23
CA ALA A 123 -11.11 -9.79 -17.28
C ALA A 123 -11.47 -8.98 -18.54
N THR A 124 -12.76 -8.70 -18.74
CA THR A 124 -13.26 -7.89 -19.85
C THR A 124 -14.03 -6.70 -19.31
N VAL A 125 -13.68 -5.51 -19.79
CA VAL A 125 -14.33 -4.24 -19.42
C VAL A 125 -14.66 -3.44 -20.67
N THR A 126 -15.71 -2.61 -20.59
CA THR A 126 -16.15 -1.76 -21.69
C THR A 126 -15.91 -0.29 -21.35
N ILE A 127 -15.36 0.45 -22.31
CA ILE A 127 -15.30 1.90 -22.32
C ILE A 127 -16.39 2.36 -23.25
N ALA A 128 -17.41 3.05 -22.74
CA ALA A 128 -18.54 3.48 -23.52
C ALA A 128 -18.13 4.56 -24.55
N LYS A 129 -18.89 4.66 -25.63
CA LYS A 129 -18.79 5.71 -26.63
C LYS A 129 -18.63 7.10 -25.98
N GLY A 130 -17.62 7.84 -26.39
CA GLY A 130 -17.33 9.18 -25.88
C GLY A 130 -16.59 9.21 -24.53
N GLU A 131 -16.48 8.08 -23.84
CA GLU A 131 -15.77 7.98 -22.57
C GLU A 131 -14.28 7.65 -22.77
N MET A 132 -13.48 7.97 -21.75
CA MET A 132 -12.03 7.72 -21.76
C MET A 132 -11.60 6.71 -20.68
N ARG A 133 -12.55 6.11 -19.97
CA ARG A 133 -12.29 5.16 -18.87
C ARG A 133 -13.37 4.09 -18.86
N SER A 134 -12.98 2.85 -18.55
CA SER A 134 -13.93 1.77 -18.36
C SER A 134 -14.94 2.06 -17.25
N ALA A 135 -16.20 1.72 -17.48
CA ALA A 135 -17.28 1.90 -16.50
C ALA A 135 -17.02 1.05 -15.25
N ALA A 136 -16.61 -0.20 -15.43
CA ALA A 136 -16.24 -1.11 -14.37
C ALA A 136 -14.71 -1.19 -14.22
N PRO A 137 -14.18 -1.36 -12.98
CA PRO A 137 -12.77 -1.65 -12.77
C PRO A 137 -12.42 -3.10 -13.07
N VAL A 138 -11.19 -3.35 -13.46
CA VAL A 138 -10.56 -4.67 -13.35
C VAL A 138 -10.19 -4.91 -11.90
N LYS A 139 -10.51 -6.10 -11.36
CA LYS A 139 -10.17 -6.51 -10.00
C LYS A 139 -9.32 -7.77 -10.05
N VAL A 140 -8.23 -7.79 -9.28
CA VAL A 140 -7.30 -8.91 -9.23
C VAL A 140 -7.03 -9.29 -7.78
N VAL A 141 -7.10 -10.58 -7.49
CA VAL A 141 -6.78 -11.17 -6.18
C VAL A 141 -5.74 -12.26 -6.35
N ILE A 142 -4.95 -12.52 -5.31
CA ILE A 142 -4.07 -13.70 -5.28
C ILE A 142 -4.93 -14.95 -5.07
N LYS A 143 -4.66 -15.99 -5.84
CA LYS A 143 -5.31 -17.29 -5.73
C LYS A 143 -4.42 -18.23 -4.93
N LYS A 144 -4.94 -18.75 -3.80
CA LYS A 144 -4.26 -19.79 -3.03
C LYS A 144 -4.00 -21.02 -3.90
N GLY A 145 -2.79 -21.60 -3.81
CA GLY A 145 -2.38 -22.76 -4.57
C GLY A 145 -0.88 -23.01 -4.44
N LYS A 146 -0.39 -24.06 -5.08
CA LYS A 146 0.99 -24.56 -4.95
C LYS A 146 2.06 -23.49 -5.10
N SER A 147 1.94 -22.58 -6.08
CA SER A 147 2.91 -21.51 -6.30
C SER A 147 2.99 -20.55 -5.10
N ILE A 148 1.83 -20.15 -4.56
CA ILE A 148 1.76 -19.27 -3.40
C ILE A 148 2.23 -19.99 -2.13
N ASP A 149 1.89 -21.26 -1.97
CA ASP A 149 2.33 -22.07 -0.83
C ASP A 149 3.86 -22.22 -0.81
N GLN A 150 4.49 -22.43 -1.96
CA GLN A 150 5.95 -22.48 -2.10
C GLN A 150 6.63 -21.13 -1.81
N LEU A 151 6.05 -20.03 -2.30
CA LEU A 151 6.55 -18.68 -2.00
C LEU A 151 6.50 -18.41 -0.50
N ALA A 152 5.36 -18.68 0.12
CA ALA A 152 5.13 -18.47 1.55
C ALA A 152 6.10 -19.30 2.39
N ALA A 153 6.22 -20.60 2.13
CA ALA A 153 7.13 -21.50 2.84
C ALA A 153 8.61 -21.09 2.67
N GLY A 154 8.98 -20.53 1.52
CA GLY A 154 10.32 -20.02 1.25
C GLY A 154 10.58 -18.60 1.74
N GLY A 155 9.60 -17.91 2.32
CA GLY A 155 9.70 -16.51 2.74
C GLY A 155 10.04 -15.56 1.60
N LYS A 156 9.64 -15.88 0.35
CA LYS A 156 9.99 -15.12 -0.85
C LYS A 156 8.79 -14.37 -1.39
N ASN A 157 8.99 -13.12 -1.75
CA ASN A 157 7.98 -12.34 -2.45
C ASN A 157 7.76 -12.89 -3.86
N GLY A 158 6.51 -12.84 -4.32
CA GLY A 158 6.10 -13.21 -5.65
C GLY A 158 5.82 -12.00 -6.53
N VAL A 159 5.92 -12.18 -7.85
CA VAL A 159 5.54 -11.15 -8.81
C VAL A 159 4.92 -11.77 -10.06
N THR A 160 3.84 -11.16 -10.56
CA THR A 160 3.26 -11.44 -11.88
C THR A 160 2.77 -10.13 -12.51
N ALA A 161 2.31 -10.18 -13.74
CA ALA A 161 1.70 -9.03 -14.41
C ALA A 161 0.31 -9.38 -14.94
N VAL A 162 -0.54 -8.37 -15.04
CA VAL A 162 -1.78 -8.37 -15.83
C VAL A 162 -1.59 -7.38 -16.96
N MET A 163 -1.82 -7.80 -18.20
CA MET A 163 -1.65 -6.94 -19.36
C MET A 163 -2.92 -6.89 -20.21
N ILE A 164 -3.08 -5.84 -20.98
CA ILE A 164 -4.12 -5.75 -22.00
C ILE A 164 -3.76 -6.76 -23.09
N GLU A 165 -4.68 -7.68 -23.34
CA GLU A 165 -4.59 -8.68 -24.40
C GLU A 165 -5.12 -8.14 -25.73
N SER A 166 -6.29 -7.50 -25.66
CA SER A 166 -6.97 -6.95 -26.85
C SER A 166 -7.81 -5.71 -26.50
N ALA A 167 -8.05 -4.89 -27.50
CA ALA A 167 -8.96 -3.75 -27.43
C ALA A 167 -9.77 -3.67 -28.75
N GLU A 168 -10.98 -4.23 -28.74
CA GLU A 168 -11.90 -4.15 -29.88
C GLU A 168 -12.41 -2.70 -30.01
N GLY A 169 -12.14 -2.04 -31.14
CA GLY A 169 -12.48 -0.63 -31.39
C GLY A 169 -11.34 0.37 -31.03
N ALA A 170 -10.20 -0.12 -30.58
CA ALA A 170 -8.99 0.68 -30.37
C ALA A 170 -7.74 -0.19 -30.53
N SER A 171 -6.55 0.41 -30.58
CA SER A 171 -5.28 -0.33 -30.49
C SER A 171 -4.81 -0.45 -29.04
N VAL A 172 -3.98 -1.43 -28.74
CA VAL A 172 -3.32 -1.54 -27.43
C VAL A 172 -2.10 -0.64 -27.37
N GLY A 173 -1.99 0.18 -26.35
CA GLY A 173 -0.83 1.04 -26.14
C GLY A 173 0.45 0.22 -25.95
N THR A 174 1.55 0.68 -26.51
CA THR A 174 2.87 0.04 -26.30
C THR A 174 3.41 0.26 -24.90
N ASN A 175 3.14 1.44 -24.34
CA ASN A 175 3.48 1.81 -22.97
C ASN A 175 2.23 1.74 -22.09
N TYR A 176 2.43 1.50 -20.78
CA TYR A 176 1.32 1.43 -19.81
C TYR A 176 0.22 0.40 -20.13
N ASN A 177 0.57 -0.67 -20.84
CA ASN A 177 -0.36 -1.75 -21.19
C ASN A 177 -0.44 -2.87 -20.15
N LYS A 178 0.27 -2.72 -19.02
CA LYS A 178 0.33 -3.73 -17.96
C LYS A 178 0.32 -3.12 -16.56
N VAL A 179 -0.11 -3.95 -15.61
CA VAL A 179 -0.05 -3.72 -14.17
C VAL A 179 0.78 -4.84 -13.56
N GLN A 180 1.64 -4.51 -12.59
CA GLN A 180 2.38 -5.50 -11.84
C GLN A 180 1.65 -5.82 -10.53
N ILE A 181 1.53 -7.10 -10.23
CA ILE A 181 0.95 -7.63 -8.99
C ILE A 181 2.08 -8.30 -8.21
N ASN A 182 2.35 -7.80 -7.02
CA ASN A 182 3.34 -8.35 -6.12
C ASN A 182 2.63 -9.09 -4.98
N ALA A 183 3.03 -10.33 -4.72
CA ALA A 183 2.68 -11.06 -3.50
C ALA A 183 3.72 -10.69 -2.43
N ASP A 184 3.30 -9.92 -1.42
CA ASP A 184 4.13 -9.50 -0.28
C ASP A 184 4.01 -10.54 0.83
N VAL A 185 4.97 -11.46 0.87
CA VAL A 185 5.00 -12.58 1.82
C VAL A 185 5.58 -12.12 3.16
N ARG A 186 4.83 -12.38 4.24
CA ARG A 186 5.23 -12.08 5.62
C ARG A 186 4.95 -13.26 6.52
N SER A 187 5.87 -13.59 7.41
CA SER A 187 5.61 -14.57 8.46
C SER A 187 4.81 -13.93 9.59
N THR A 188 3.89 -14.71 10.19
CA THR A 188 3.17 -14.33 11.40
C THR A 188 2.83 -15.54 12.25
N ASN A 189 2.98 -15.39 13.55
CA ASN A 189 2.52 -16.35 14.57
C ASN A 189 1.16 -15.94 15.16
N ILE A 190 0.54 -14.83 14.68
CA ILE A 190 -0.70 -14.30 15.22
C ILE A 190 -1.91 -14.86 14.45
N VAL A 191 -2.86 -15.41 15.19
CA VAL A 191 -4.14 -15.92 14.66
C VAL A 191 -5.03 -14.73 14.30
N PRO A 192 -5.48 -14.58 13.04
CA PRO A 192 -6.44 -13.53 12.69
C PRO A 192 -7.76 -13.73 13.45
N ASN A 193 -8.25 -12.68 14.10
CA ASN A 193 -9.48 -12.71 14.91
C ASN A 193 -9.48 -13.83 15.98
N GLY A 194 -8.30 -14.11 16.54
CA GLY A 194 -8.14 -15.14 17.57
C GLY A 194 -8.94 -14.79 18.82
N LYS A 195 -9.53 -15.81 19.44
CA LYS A 195 -10.23 -15.72 20.72
C LYS A 195 -9.41 -16.37 21.81
N MET A 196 -9.66 -16.02 23.08
CA MET A 196 -8.96 -16.54 24.24
C MET A 196 -9.65 -17.77 24.86
N ASP A 197 -10.70 -18.27 24.23
CA ASP A 197 -11.45 -19.44 24.71
C ASP A 197 -10.54 -20.65 24.89
N GLY A 198 -10.70 -21.34 26.04
CA GLY A 198 -9.90 -22.50 26.38
C GLY A 198 -8.48 -22.23 26.87
N LEU A 199 -8.09 -20.99 27.03
CA LEU A 199 -6.82 -20.57 27.63
C LEU A 199 -6.99 -20.27 29.13
N THR A 200 -5.89 -20.43 29.88
CA THR A 200 -5.82 -20.06 31.28
C THR A 200 -5.15 -18.73 31.47
N GLU A 201 -5.79 -17.81 32.19
CA GLU A 201 -5.22 -16.51 32.51
C GLU A 201 -4.03 -16.65 33.44
N ILE A 202 -2.94 -15.95 33.15
CA ILE A 202 -1.76 -15.80 34.00
C ILE A 202 -2.00 -14.62 34.93
N LEU A 203 -1.87 -14.82 36.22
CA LEU A 203 -2.08 -13.75 37.21
C LEU A 203 -1.15 -12.56 36.94
N GLY A 204 -1.68 -11.34 36.99
CA GLY A 204 -0.92 -10.12 36.77
C GLY A 204 0.30 -9.94 37.67
N SER A 205 0.30 -10.55 38.87
CA SER A 205 1.44 -10.59 39.78
C SER A 205 2.59 -11.50 39.33
N SER A 206 2.38 -12.34 38.31
CA SER A 206 3.36 -13.33 37.82
C SER A 206 4.26 -12.78 36.71
N PHE A 207 4.03 -11.57 36.24
CA PHE A 207 4.84 -10.90 35.23
C PHE A 207 4.96 -9.40 35.52
N GLY A 208 6.02 -8.77 35.01
CA GLY A 208 6.16 -7.30 35.03
C GLY A 208 5.58 -6.69 33.74
N LEU A 209 4.93 -5.55 33.87
CA LEU A 209 4.47 -4.76 32.72
C LEU A 209 5.00 -3.33 32.83
N TYR A 210 5.67 -2.87 31.78
CA TYR A 210 6.36 -1.58 31.74
C TYR A 210 6.07 -0.83 30.44
N ASP A 211 6.20 0.48 30.49
CA ASP A 211 6.16 1.31 29.28
C ASP A 211 7.55 1.48 28.65
N THR A 212 7.60 2.20 27.52
CA THR A 212 8.84 2.56 26.81
C THR A 212 9.90 3.25 27.70
N TYR A 213 9.47 3.92 28.78
CA TYR A 213 10.32 4.67 29.70
C TYR A 213 10.65 3.88 30.96
N ASN A 214 10.41 2.58 30.96
CA ASN A 214 10.62 1.67 32.07
C ASN A 214 9.81 2.03 33.34
N ARG A 215 8.62 2.65 33.15
CA ARG A 215 7.68 2.90 34.22
C ARG A 215 6.77 1.69 34.38
N SER A 216 6.55 1.25 35.61
CA SER A 216 5.61 0.17 35.91
C SER A 216 4.17 0.59 35.49
N LEU A 217 3.47 -0.34 34.90
CA LEU A 217 2.07 -0.21 34.50
C LEU A 217 1.17 -1.18 35.29
N SER A 218 1.43 -1.31 36.60
CA SER A 218 0.67 -2.24 37.48
C SER A 218 -0.83 -1.96 37.51
N GLN A 219 -1.25 -0.72 37.23
CA GLN A 219 -2.66 -0.37 37.09
C GLN A 219 -3.35 -1.01 35.87
N LEU A 220 -2.63 -1.61 34.96
CA LEU A 220 -3.22 -2.33 33.81
C LEU A 220 -3.41 -3.83 34.06
N VAL A 221 -3.13 -4.30 35.28
CA VAL A 221 -3.29 -5.69 35.71
C VAL A 221 -3.91 -5.77 37.12
N ASP A 222 -4.64 -4.74 37.54
CA ASP A 222 -5.29 -4.63 38.85
C ASP A 222 -6.78 -5.07 38.86
N GLY A 223 -7.33 -5.35 37.67
CA GLY A 223 -8.71 -5.76 37.47
C GLY A 223 -9.71 -4.60 37.44
N ASP A 224 -9.25 -3.36 37.47
CA ASP A 224 -10.07 -2.15 37.39
C ASP A 224 -9.97 -1.50 36.01
N MET A 225 -11.07 -1.54 35.26
CA MET A 225 -11.14 -0.98 33.91
C MET A 225 -11.24 0.57 33.89
N GLU A 226 -11.44 1.23 35.03
CA GLU A 226 -11.47 2.67 35.15
C GLU A 226 -10.09 3.26 35.37
N THR A 227 -9.17 2.50 35.97
CA THR A 227 -7.74 2.84 35.94
C THR A 227 -7.21 2.70 34.53
N TYR A 228 -6.30 3.56 34.11
CA TYR A 228 -5.83 3.48 32.74
C TYR A 228 -4.42 4.07 32.57
N TYR A 229 -3.80 3.65 31.47
CA TYR A 229 -2.58 4.25 30.94
C TYR A 229 -2.87 4.89 29.59
N SER A 230 -2.50 6.18 29.42
CA SER A 230 -2.63 6.86 28.15
C SER A 230 -1.33 7.53 27.71
N ILE A 231 -1.07 7.50 26.39
CA ILE A 231 0.11 8.08 25.80
C ILE A 231 -0.12 8.41 24.32
N TYR A 232 0.58 9.44 23.80
CA TYR A 232 0.59 9.72 22.36
C TYR A 232 1.30 8.64 21.56
N LEU A 233 0.67 8.15 20.47
CA LEU A 233 1.28 7.19 19.54
C LEU A 233 2.58 7.72 18.90
N ARG A 234 2.68 9.04 18.68
CA ARG A 234 3.89 9.68 18.13
C ARG A 234 5.15 9.51 19.01
N ARG A 235 4.98 9.10 20.26
CA ARG A 235 6.07 8.77 21.17
C ARG A 235 6.58 7.34 21.02
N ASN A 236 6.05 6.59 20.01
CA ASN A 236 6.39 5.20 19.76
C ASN A 236 6.28 4.32 21.03
N PRO A 237 5.11 4.33 21.70
CA PRO A 237 4.95 3.59 22.94
C PRO A 237 5.14 2.09 22.73
N LYS A 238 5.58 1.41 23.78
CA LYS A 238 5.68 -0.05 23.85
C LYS A 238 5.09 -0.47 25.19
N LEU A 239 4.33 -1.55 25.19
CA LEU A 239 3.99 -2.29 26.39
C LEU A 239 4.98 -3.45 26.46
N ILE A 240 5.76 -3.51 27.52
CA ILE A 240 6.86 -4.44 27.67
C ILE A 240 6.55 -5.37 28.82
N PHE A 241 6.39 -6.64 28.50
CA PHE A 241 6.16 -7.72 29.46
C PHE A 241 7.49 -8.37 29.79
N THR A 242 7.71 -8.64 31.08
CA THR A 242 8.86 -9.39 31.57
C THR A 242 8.37 -10.64 32.28
N PHE A 243 8.79 -11.79 31.80
CA PHE A 243 8.38 -13.07 32.36
C PHE A 243 9.57 -13.73 33.07
N GLY A 244 9.27 -14.45 34.15
CA GLY A 244 10.22 -15.40 34.69
C GLY A 244 10.48 -16.54 33.70
N SER A 245 11.55 -17.31 33.92
CA SER A 245 11.85 -18.48 33.08
C SER A 245 10.69 -19.49 33.09
N GLY A 246 10.37 -20.05 31.92
CA GLY A 246 9.41 -21.13 31.76
C GLY A 246 7.95 -20.72 31.53
N VAL A 247 7.64 -19.44 31.41
CA VAL A 247 6.27 -19.00 31.06
C VAL A 247 6.07 -19.11 29.55
N SER A 248 5.02 -19.84 29.15
CA SER A 248 4.59 -19.96 27.76
C SER A 248 3.34 -19.13 27.55
N VAL A 249 3.44 -18.08 26.74
CA VAL A 249 2.33 -17.16 26.45
C VAL A 249 1.60 -17.62 25.20
N ALA A 250 0.31 -17.98 25.34
CA ALA A 250 -0.56 -18.37 24.25
C ALA A 250 -1.39 -17.19 23.70
N GLY A 251 -1.56 -16.12 24.50
CA GLY A 251 -2.28 -14.94 24.05
C GLY A 251 -2.22 -13.77 25.01
N ILE A 252 -2.62 -12.61 24.51
CA ILE A 252 -2.73 -11.35 25.28
C ILE A 252 -4.02 -10.65 24.85
N THR A 253 -4.77 -10.14 25.81
CA THR A 253 -5.90 -9.24 25.55
C THR A 253 -5.59 -7.86 26.10
N ILE A 254 -5.79 -6.83 25.29
CA ILE A 254 -5.66 -5.43 25.67
C ILE A 254 -7.05 -4.83 25.63
N TYR A 255 -7.56 -4.43 26.79
CA TYR A 255 -8.89 -3.87 26.93
C TYR A 255 -8.83 -2.34 26.83
N PRO A 256 -9.81 -1.71 26.16
CA PRO A 256 -10.02 -0.27 26.29
C PRO A 256 -10.35 0.10 27.73
N THR A 257 -10.03 1.31 28.14
CA THR A 257 -10.55 1.82 29.43
C THR A 257 -12.04 2.12 29.31
N THR A 258 -12.75 2.03 30.43
CA THR A 258 -14.15 2.51 30.54
C THR A 258 -14.24 3.97 30.98
N TYR A 259 -13.10 4.64 31.22
CA TYR A 259 -13.07 6.00 31.74
C TYR A 259 -13.42 7.05 30.67
N GLY A 260 -14.69 7.48 30.65
CA GLY A 260 -15.18 8.56 29.81
C GLY A 260 -14.80 8.47 28.33
N SER A 261 -14.47 9.61 27.72
CA SER A 261 -14.07 9.69 26.32
C SER A 261 -12.72 9.01 25.99
N TYR A 262 -11.93 8.63 26.99
CA TYR A 262 -10.69 7.89 26.77
C TYR A 262 -10.94 6.48 26.23
N SER A 263 -12.13 5.92 26.40
CA SER A 263 -12.53 4.64 25.82
C SER A 263 -12.40 4.60 24.28
N GLU A 264 -12.55 5.74 23.61
CA GLU A 264 -12.42 5.82 22.14
C GLU A 264 -10.98 5.75 21.62
N TYR A 265 -9.96 5.81 22.49
CA TYR A 265 -8.55 5.70 22.10
C TYR A 265 -8.04 4.28 22.17
N PHE A 266 -8.92 3.29 22.03
CA PHE A 266 -8.55 1.88 22.05
C PHE A 266 -7.70 1.46 20.84
N LEU A 267 -6.88 0.43 21.04
CA LEU A 267 -5.97 -0.08 20.02
C LEU A 267 -6.74 -0.84 18.92
N THR A 268 -6.49 -0.45 17.66
CA THR A 268 -6.98 -1.17 16.49
C THR A 268 -5.89 -1.89 15.73
N GLN A 269 -4.61 -1.55 15.98
CA GLN A 269 -3.49 -2.27 15.37
C GLN A 269 -2.27 -2.25 16.28
N ALA A 270 -1.63 -3.41 16.41
CA ALA A 270 -0.38 -3.56 17.15
C ALA A 270 0.52 -4.61 16.51
N ARG A 271 1.84 -4.43 16.62
CA ARG A 271 2.87 -5.43 16.30
C ARG A 271 3.38 -6.05 17.59
N VAL A 272 3.70 -7.34 17.53
CA VAL A 272 4.21 -8.10 18.67
C VAL A 272 5.58 -8.64 18.36
N GLU A 273 6.49 -8.52 19.32
CA GLU A 273 7.84 -9.04 19.21
C GLU A 273 8.25 -9.71 20.54
N THR A 274 9.12 -10.71 20.48
CA THR A 274 9.67 -11.45 21.63
C THR A 274 11.19 -11.39 21.64
N SER A 275 11.79 -11.51 22.83
CA SER A 275 13.25 -11.52 23.03
C SER A 275 13.62 -12.29 24.28
N ASP A 276 14.80 -12.95 24.27
CA ASP A 276 15.40 -13.58 25.42
C ASP A 276 16.57 -12.77 26.00
N ASP A 277 17.07 -11.77 25.27
CA ASP A 277 18.28 -11.02 25.61
C ASP A 277 18.08 -9.50 25.62
N TRP A 278 16.84 -9.02 25.40
CA TRP A 278 16.50 -7.60 25.29
C TRP A 278 17.12 -6.86 24.09
N SER A 279 18.05 -7.48 23.37
CA SER A 279 18.76 -6.87 22.24
C SER A 279 18.22 -7.35 20.90
N THR A 280 17.98 -8.64 20.78
CA THR A 280 17.47 -9.30 19.57
C THR A 280 15.97 -9.55 19.70
N TRP A 281 15.18 -8.97 18.78
CA TRP A 281 13.72 -9.08 18.81
C TRP A 281 13.21 -9.86 17.61
N THR A 282 12.44 -10.90 17.89
CA THR A 282 11.78 -11.73 16.88
C THR A 282 10.35 -11.22 16.65
N ASP A 283 10.03 -10.85 15.42
CA ASP A 283 8.68 -10.41 15.03
C ASP A 283 7.71 -11.61 15.04
N GLN A 284 6.65 -11.52 15.83
CA GLN A 284 5.57 -12.51 15.90
C GLN A 284 4.42 -12.15 14.96
N GLY A 285 4.40 -10.93 14.43
CA GLY A 285 3.39 -10.46 13.49
C GLY A 285 2.64 -9.21 13.97
N THR A 286 1.66 -8.83 13.16
CA THR A 286 0.81 -7.66 13.41
C THR A 286 -0.65 -8.09 13.45
N ILE A 287 -1.36 -7.69 14.51
CA ILE A 287 -2.82 -7.83 14.63
C ILE A 287 -3.51 -6.53 14.20
N THR A 288 -4.64 -6.65 13.54
CA THR A 288 -5.48 -5.52 13.14
C THR A 288 -6.94 -5.85 13.40
N LEU A 289 -7.61 -4.99 14.16
CA LEU A 289 -9.07 -4.95 14.23
C LEU A 289 -9.61 -4.14 13.05
N SER A 290 -10.60 -4.65 12.37
CA SER A 290 -11.27 -3.97 11.26
C SER A 290 -12.78 -4.07 11.39
N GLY A 291 -13.50 -3.03 10.95
CA GLY A 291 -14.95 -3.00 11.01
C GLY A 291 -15.50 -2.85 12.43
N VAL A 292 -14.74 -2.22 13.34
CA VAL A 292 -15.18 -1.89 14.71
C VAL A 292 -15.55 -0.42 14.77
N ASP A 293 -16.63 -0.09 15.42
CA ASP A 293 -17.20 1.25 15.62
C ASP A 293 -17.43 1.59 17.10
N GLU A 294 -17.09 0.69 18.00
CA GLU A 294 -17.19 0.84 19.45
C GLU A 294 -15.92 0.29 20.16
N PRO A 295 -15.67 0.70 21.42
CA PRO A 295 -14.55 0.22 22.21
C PRO A 295 -14.51 -1.30 22.28
N THR A 296 -13.50 -1.88 21.63
CA THR A 296 -13.37 -3.34 21.42
C THR A 296 -12.00 -3.81 21.92
N PRO A 297 -11.93 -4.90 22.70
CA PRO A 297 -10.66 -5.48 23.12
C PRO A 297 -9.83 -5.98 21.93
N LEU A 298 -8.51 -5.73 21.96
CA LEU A 298 -7.56 -6.26 21.01
C LEU A 298 -7.05 -7.63 21.50
N HIS A 299 -7.49 -8.71 20.85
CA HIS A 299 -7.06 -10.06 21.16
C HIS A 299 -5.86 -10.47 20.30
N ILE A 300 -4.73 -10.78 20.93
CA ILE A 300 -3.50 -11.28 20.31
C ILE A 300 -3.37 -12.74 20.66
N ARG A 301 -3.85 -13.64 19.81
CA ARG A 301 -3.73 -15.10 19.97
C ARG A 301 -2.57 -15.60 19.13
N PHE A 302 -1.70 -16.43 19.69
CA PHE A 302 -0.62 -17.08 18.95
C PHE A 302 -1.06 -18.43 18.39
N TYR A 303 -0.57 -18.80 17.19
CA TYR A 303 -0.69 -20.17 16.66
C TYR A 303 0.10 -21.15 17.53
N ASN A 304 1.38 -20.81 17.73
CA ASN A 304 2.25 -21.53 18.66
C ASN A 304 2.52 -20.60 19.85
N PRO A 305 2.22 -21.03 21.09
CA PRO A 305 2.59 -20.26 22.27
C PRO A 305 4.07 -19.89 22.25
N VAL A 306 4.39 -18.70 22.72
CA VAL A 306 5.75 -18.17 22.73
C VAL A 306 6.34 -18.28 24.14
N THR A 307 7.54 -18.84 24.25
CA THR A 307 8.31 -18.83 25.49
C THR A 307 9.46 -17.88 25.31
N ALA A 308 9.44 -16.76 26.03
CA ALA A 308 10.46 -15.72 25.95
C ALA A 308 10.57 -14.99 27.30
N LEU A 309 11.73 -14.42 27.60
CA LEU A 309 11.91 -13.58 28.80
C LEU A 309 11.21 -12.22 28.65
N TYR A 310 11.11 -11.74 27.44
CA TYR A 310 10.52 -10.43 27.12
C TYR A 310 9.55 -10.55 25.94
N LEU A 311 8.41 -9.89 26.07
CA LEU A 311 7.49 -9.68 24.98
C LEU A 311 7.16 -8.19 24.94
N ARG A 312 7.06 -7.62 23.74
CA ARG A 312 6.59 -6.24 23.59
C ARG A 312 5.45 -6.15 22.59
N VAL A 313 4.43 -5.40 22.98
CA VAL A 313 3.38 -4.98 22.09
C VAL A 313 3.65 -3.54 21.69
N ILE A 314 3.72 -3.28 20.40
CA ILE A 314 4.01 -1.98 19.80
C ILE A 314 2.72 -1.46 19.18
N PRO A 315 2.03 -0.49 19.80
CA PRO A 315 0.85 0.14 19.26
C PRO A 315 1.15 0.84 17.93
N LEU A 316 0.33 0.57 16.91
CA LEU A 316 0.49 1.17 15.58
C LEU A 316 -0.66 2.08 15.22
N LYS A 317 -1.90 1.72 15.61
CA LYS A 317 -3.10 2.54 15.38
C LYS A 317 -4.08 2.41 16.52
N THR A 318 -4.84 3.48 16.72
CA THR A 318 -6.03 3.53 17.58
C THR A 318 -7.24 3.93 16.76
N TYR A 319 -8.43 3.76 17.32
CA TYR A 319 -9.69 4.07 16.64
C TYR A 319 -9.76 5.56 16.22
N THR A 320 -9.63 6.48 17.15
CA THR A 320 -9.68 7.93 16.87
C THR A 320 -8.33 8.52 16.44
N GLY A 321 -7.23 7.78 16.60
CA GLY A 321 -5.88 8.27 16.30
C GLY A 321 -5.28 9.16 17.39
N GLY A 322 -3.98 9.44 17.27
CA GLY A 322 -3.25 10.38 18.14
C GLY A 322 -2.84 9.79 19.49
N TYR A 323 -3.79 9.46 20.34
CA TYR A 323 -3.59 8.84 21.66
C TYR A 323 -3.87 7.34 21.62
N MET A 324 -3.29 6.63 22.59
CA MET A 324 -3.68 5.31 23.03
C MET A 324 -4.14 5.40 24.46
N ALA A 325 -5.24 4.72 24.82
CA ALA A 325 -5.67 4.52 26.19
C ALA A 325 -6.05 3.06 26.42
N ILE A 326 -5.52 2.48 27.49
CA ILE A 326 -5.68 1.07 27.87
C ILE A 326 -6.17 1.03 29.30
N GLY A 327 -7.22 0.27 29.57
CA GLY A 327 -7.74 0.04 30.93
C GLY A 327 -7.11 -1.19 31.56
N GLU A 328 -7.07 -2.32 30.85
CA GLU A 328 -6.63 -3.58 31.41
C GLU A 328 -5.85 -4.42 30.40
N VAL A 329 -4.94 -5.25 30.87
CA VAL A 329 -4.19 -6.22 30.07
C VAL A 329 -4.26 -7.58 30.74
N LYS A 330 -4.64 -8.61 29.98
CA LYS A 330 -4.63 -10.00 30.43
C LYS A 330 -3.69 -10.83 29.55
N VAL A 331 -2.95 -11.72 30.19
CA VAL A 331 -2.01 -12.64 29.54
C VAL A 331 -2.52 -14.07 29.77
N TYR A 332 -2.37 -14.93 28.77
CA TYR A 332 -2.91 -16.31 28.80
C TYR A 332 -1.83 -17.33 28.40
N GLN A 333 -1.93 -18.53 29.02
CA GLN A 333 -1.16 -19.72 28.69
C GLN A 333 -2.04 -20.87 28.20
#